data_335b633e5d6e5d56b14cb42043e46d6f
#
_entry.id   335b633e5d6e5d56b14cb42043e46d6f
#
_cell.length_a   1.000
_cell.length_b   1.000
_cell.length_c   1.000
_cell.angle_alpha   90.00
_cell.angle_beta   90.00
_cell.angle_gamma   90.00
#
_symmetry.space_group_name_H-M   'P 1'
#
loop_
_entity.id
_entity.type
_entity.pdbx_description
1 polymer ?
#
loop_
_entity_poly.entity_id
_entity_poly.type
_entity_poly.pdbx_seq_one_letter_code
_entity_poly.pdbx_strand_id
1 'polypeptide(L)'
;MSEEVRNAPIVVPRILVQTIAINGGLSFTFVLVLLFCIGDIQAATNSPTGYPIIQIFYQATGSVRASTAMMASITSIGMASSIGVVASVSRLTWAFARDGGLPFSKFFAHVRPSSTYDRLR
;
A
#
# COMPACT_ATOMS: atom_id res chain seq x y z
N MET A 1 0.37 15.85 -12.98
CA MET A 1 -0.97 15.43 -12.50
C MET A 1 -1.66 16.47 -11.63
N SER A 2 -1.01 17.10 -10.66
CA SER A 2 -1.65 18.21 -9.92
C SER A 2 -1.87 19.48 -10.76
N GLU A 3 -1.10 19.65 -11.83
CA GLU A 3 -1.19 20.79 -12.76
C GLU A 3 -2.41 20.73 -13.69
N GLU A 4 -3.01 19.55 -13.86
CA GLU A 4 -4.21 19.34 -14.68
C GLU A 4 -5.52 19.61 -13.92
N VAL A 5 -5.43 19.80 -12.60
CA VAL A 5 -6.61 20.04 -11.75
C VAL A 5 -6.89 21.54 -11.65
N ARG A 6 -8.08 21.94 -12.08
CA ARG A 6 -8.55 23.32 -11.93
C ARG A 6 -8.61 23.69 -10.43
N ASN A 7 -7.88 24.75 -10.00
CA ASN A 7 -7.73 25.16 -8.61
C ASN A 7 -6.92 24.16 -7.74
N ALA A 8 -5.87 23.55 -8.29
CA ALA A 8 -5.01 22.61 -7.58
C ALA A 8 -4.57 23.03 -6.17
N PRO A 9 -4.21 24.31 -5.89
CA PRO A 9 -3.77 24.72 -4.54
C PRO A 9 -4.82 24.52 -3.43
N ILE A 10 -6.09 24.49 -3.77
CA ILE A 10 -7.19 24.31 -2.80
C ILE A 10 -7.71 22.88 -2.82
N VAL A 11 -7.85 22.30 -4.01
CA VAL A 11 -8.46 20.98 -4.20
C VAL A 11 -7.53 19.87 -3.72
N VAL A 12 -6.23 19.95 -4.03
CA VAL A 12 -5.27 18.89 -3.69
C VAL A 12 -5.13 18.71 -2.17
N PRO A 13 -4.89 19.75 -1.34
CA PRO A 13 -4.83 19.60 0.11
C PRO A 13 -6.12 19.05 0.70
N ARG A 14 -7.27 19.48 0.19
CA ARG A 14 -8.58 19.01 0.67
C ARG A 14 -8.79 17.52 0.41
N ILE A 15 -8.44 17.04 -0.80
CA ILE A 15 -8.52 15.62 -1.14
C ILE A 15 -7.56 14.81 -0.28
N LEU A 16 -6.34 15.28 -0.04
CA LEU A 16 -5.37 14.60 0.82
C LEU A 16 -5.91 14.43 2.24
N VAL A 17 -6.44 15.50 2.84
CA VAL A 17 -7.03 15.43 4.19
C VAL A 17 -8.21 14.47 4.23
N GLN A 18 -9.11 14.52 3.24
CA GLN A 18 -10.25 13.61 3.15
C GLN A 18 -9.78 12.14 3.02
N THR A 19 -8.79 11.87 2.18
CA THR A 19 -8.23 10.53 2.01
C THR A 19 -7.64 10.00 3.31
N ILE A 20 -6.89 10.83 4.03
CA ILE A 20 -6.32 10.45 5.34
C ILE A 20 -7.43 10.20 6.37
N ALA A 21 -8.44 11.04 6.42
CA ALA A 21 -9.54 10.90 7.37
C ALA A 21 -10.36 9.62 7.11
N ILE A 22 -10.69 9.34 5.85
CA ILE A 22 -11.45 8.14 5.46
C ILE A 22 -10.63 6.88 5.73
N ASN A 23 -9.39 6.83 5.26
CA ASN A 23 -8.53 5.66 5.46
C ASN A 23 -8.20 5.45 6.94
N GLY A 24 -7.95 6.52 7.70
CA GLY A 24 -7.74 6.46 9.15
C GLY A 24 -8.95 5.92 9.89
N GLY A 25 -10.16 6.39 9.55
CA GLY A 25 -11.41 5.87 10.12
C GLY A 25 -11.66 4.39 9.81
N LEU A 26 -11.45 3.98 8.56
CA LEU A 26 -11.58 2.58 8.15
C LEU A 26 -10.54 1.68 8.85
N SER A 27 -9.28 2.12 8.92
CA SER A 27 -8.21 1.39 9.61
C SER A 27 -8.49 1.26 11.10
N PHE A 28 -8.95 2.33 11.74
CA PHE A 28 -9.33 2.31 13.15
C PHE A 28 -10.48 1.34 13.42
N THR A 29 -11.53 1.37 12.59
CA THR A 29 -12.65 0.44 12.67
C THR A 29 -12.17 -1.01 12.50
N PHE A 30 -11.29 -1.26 11.55
CA PHE A 30 -10.72 -2.61 11.33
C PHE A 30 -9.94 -3.10 12.55
N VAL A 31 -9.12 -2.25 13.15
CA VAL A 31 -8.37 -2.60 14.38
C VAL A 31 -9.32 -2.88 15.53
N LEU A 32 -10.38 -2.08 15.72
CA LEU A 32 -11.40 -2.36 16.75
C LEU A 32 -12.07 -3.71 16.53
N VAL A 33 -12.48 -4.02 15.30
CA VAL A 33 -13.08 -5.33 14.99
C VAL A 33 -12.12 -6.46 15.32
N LEU A 34 -10.84 -6.35 14.96
CA LEU A 34 -9.83 -7.35 15.32
C LEU A 34 -9.68 -7.50 16.83
N LEU A 35 -9.67 -6.40 17.60
CA LEU A 35 -9.56 -6.44 19.06
C LEU A 35 -10.78 -7.13 19.70
N PHE A 36 -11.97 -6.91 19.18
CA PHE A 36 -13.18 -7.61 19.65
C PHE A 36 -13.21 -9.09 19.25
N CYS A 37 -12.55 -9.45 18.15
CA CYS A 37 -12.46 -10.84 17.68
C CYS A 37 -11.30 -11.62 18.32
N ILE A 38 -10.40 -10.96 19.03
CA ILE A 38 -9.35 -11.62 19.81
C ILE A 38 -10.00 -12.31 21.01
N GLY A 39 -10.07 -13.64 21.00
CA GLY A 39 -10.51 -14.43 22.14
C GLY A 39 -9.36 -14.61 23.14
N ASP A 40 -8.41 -15.47 22.85
CA ASP A 40 -7.24 -15.75 23.68
C ASP A 40 -5.97 -15.15 23.06
N ILE A 41 -5.45 -14.10 23.71
CA ILE A 41 -4.24 -13.38 23.27
C ILE A 41 -3.01 -14.30 23.35
N GLN A 42 -2.92 -15.17 24.37
CA GLN A 42 -1.79 -16.07 24.51
C GLN A 42 -1.78 -17.13 23.41
N ALA A 43 -2.93 -17.65 23.04
CA ALA A 43 -3.07 -18.57 21.91
C ALA A 43 -2.70 -17.89 20.58
N ALA A 44 -3.00 -16.61 20.42
CA ALA A 44 -2.65 -15.85 19.22
C ALA A 44 -1.13 -15.58 19.11
N THR A 45 -0.48 -15.22 20.23
CA THR A 45 0.96 -14.94 20.24
C THR A 45 1.82 -16.20 20.13
N ASN A 46 1.38 -17.32 20.71
CA ASN A 46 2.06 -18.61 20.64
C ASN A 46 1.59 -19.48 19.47
N SER A 47 1.01 -18.88 18.43
CA SER A 47 0.48 -19.64 17.31
C SER A 47 1.56 -20.46 16.62
N PRO A 48 1.32 -21.74 16.29
CA PRO A 48 2.30 -22.60 15.62
C PRO A 48 2.63 -22.13 14.19
N THR A 49 1.83 -21.24 13.62
CA THR A 49 2.05 -20.65 12.29
C THR A 49 3.02 -19.46 12.32
N GLY A 50 3.38 -18.92 13.50
CA GLY A 50 4.20 -17.71 13.64
C GLY A 50 3.50 -16.40 13.22
N TYR A 51 2.23 -16.46 12.80
CA TYR A 51 1.43 -15.31 12.39
C TYR A 51 0.18 -15.17 13.24
N PRO A 52 0.16 -14.29 14.24
CA PRO A 52 -0.95 -14.09 15.16
C PRO A 52 -2.29 -13.79 14.48
N ILE A 53 -2.25 -13.07 13.37
CA ILE A 53 -3.46 -12.67 12.62
C ILE A 53 -4.24 -13.87 12.06
N ILE A 54 -3.55 -14.93 11.66
CA ILE A 54 -4.19 -16.16 11.17
C ILE A 54 -4.97 -16.83 12.31
N GLN A 55 -4.38 -16.84 13.50
CA GLN A 55 -5.03 -17.41 14.68
C GLN A 55 -6.27 -16.60 15.11
N ILE A 56 -6.20 -15.27 15.02
CA ILE A 56 -7.35 -14.39 15.29
C ILE A 56 -8.49 -14.69 14.31
N PHE A 57 -8.20 -14.81 13.02
CA PHE A 57 -9.21 -15.17 12.02
C PHE A 57 -9.78 -16.58 12.25
N TYR A 58 -8.96 -17.51 12.69
CA TYR A 58 -9.41 -18.84 13.04
C TYR A 58 -10.32 -18.84 14.28
N GLN A 59 -9.96 -18.09 15.32
CA GLN A 59 -10.79 -17.92 16.51
C GLN A 59 -12.16 -17.27 16.19
N ALA A 60 -12.15 -16.26 15.30
CA ALA A 60 -13.36 -15.55 14.90
C ALA A 60 -14.30 -16.38 14.02
N THR A 61 -13.77 -17.23 13.13
CA THR A 61 -14.57 -17.98 12.14
C THR A 61 -14.80 -19.44 12.49
N GLY A 62 -14.00 -20.01 13.39
CA GLY A 62 -14.03 -21.44 13.73
C GLY A 62 -13.67 -22.38 12.55
N SER A 63 -13.20 -21.84 11.43
CA SER A 63 -12.98 -22.59 10.20
C SER A 63 -11.61 -22.27 9.57
N VAL A 64 -10.81 -23.30 9.36
CA VAL A 64 -9.51 -23.17 8.68
C VAL A 64 -9.67 -22.62 7.25
N ARG A 65 -10.70 -23.08 6.54
CA ARG A 65 -10.95 -22.62 5.15
C ARG A 65 -11.26 -21.11 5.10
N ALA A 66 -12.11 -20.63 6.00
CA ALA A 66 -12.47 -19.22 6.06
C ALA A 66 -11.27 -18.34 6.45
N SER A 67 -10.50 -18.75 7.44
CA SER A 67 -9.28 -18.07 7.88
C SER A 67 -8.25 -17.98 6.75
N THR A 68 -8.02 -19.07 6.04
CA THR A 68 -7.11 -19.09 4.90
C THR A 68 -7.58 -18.19 3.75
N ALA A 69 -8.88 -18.18 3.45
CA ALA A 69 -9.45 -17.31 2.41
C ALA A 69 -9.30 -15.83 2.77
N MET A 70 -9.55 -15.46 4.03
CA MET A 70 -9.34 -14.08 4.51
C MET A 70 -7.87 -13.67 4.39
N MET A 71 -6.94 -14.52 4.81
CA MET A 71 -5.51 -14.24 4.72
C MET A 71 -5.04 -14.15 3.27
N ALA A 72 -5.51 -15.03 2.40
CA ALA A 72 -5.22 -14.97 0.96
C ALA A 72 -5.71 -13.66 0.33
N SER A 73 -6.90 -13.19 0.71
CA SER A 73 -7.45 -11.92 0.23
C SER A 73 -6.57 -10.73 0.66
N ILE A 74 -6.18 -10.66 1.93
CA ILE A 74 -5.31 -9.60 2.44
C ILE A 74 -3.95 -9.61 1.74
N THR A 75 -3.36 -10.80 1.57
CA THR A 75 -2.08 -10.95 0.89
C THR A 75 -2.16 -10.50 -0.58
N SER A 76 -3.23 -10.88 -1.29
CA SER A 76 -3.45 -10.48 -2.68
C SER A 76 -3.60 -8.96 -2.83
N ILE A 77 -4.35 -8.32 -1.93
CA ILE A 77 -4.52 -6.86 -1.90
C ILE A 77 -3.18 -6.19 -1.58
N GLY A 78 -2.42 -6.73 -0.63
CA GLY A 78 -1.09 -6.22 -0.28
C GLY A 78 -0.11 -6.27 -1.45
N MET A 79 -0.10 -7.37 -2.21
CA MET A 79 0.73 -7.51 -3.41
C MET A 79 0.34 -6.48 -4.48
N ALA A 80 -0.95 -6.34 -4.77
CA ALA A 80 -1.43 -5.35 -5.74
C ALA A 80 -1.10 -3.91 -5.31
N SER A 81 -1.27 -3.60 -4.04
CA SER A 81 -0.92 -2.30 -3.46
C SER A 81 0.58 -1.99 -3.57
N SER A 82 1.44 -2.99 -3.34
CA SER A 82 2.89 -2.83 -3.42
C SER A 82 3.34 -2.42 -4.83
N ILE A 83 2.73 -2.96 -5.87
CA ILE A 83 3.02 -2.58 -7.26
C ILE A 83 2.68 -1.09 -7.49
N GLY A 84 1.53 -0.64 -7.00
CA GLY A 84 1.12 0.76 -7.08
C GLY A 84 2.06 1.72 -6.35
N VAL A 85 2.52 1.34 -5.15
CA VAL A 85 3.48 2.12 -4.37
C VAL A 85 4.82 2.23 -5.11
N VAL A 86 5.36 1.12 -5.61
CA VAL A 86 6.64 1.11 -6.37
C VAL A 86 6.53 2.00 -7.60
N ALA A 87 5.44 1.91 -8.37
CA ALA A 87 5.22 2.73 -9.55
C ALA A 87 5.16 4.24 -9.19
N SER A 88 4.48 4.60 -8.12
CA SER A 88 4.34 5.99 -7.66
C SER A 88 5.67 6.55 -7.16
N VAL A 89 6.38 5.78 -6.33
CA VAL A 89 7.69 6.18 -5.78
C VAL A 89 8.72 6.33 -6.90
N SER A 90 8.73 5.42 -7.87
CA SER A 90 9.66 5.51 -9.02
C SER A 90 9.45 6.79 -9.83
N ARG A 91 8.19 7.17 -10.09
CA ARG A 91 7.88 8.42 -10.80
C ARG A 91 8.27 9.64 -9.99
N LEU A 92 8.00 9.64 -8.69
CA LEU A 92 8.36 10.73 -7.80
C LEU A 92 9.88 10.89 -7.71
N THR A 93 10.61 9.78 -7.54
CA THR A 93 12.08 9.76 -7.50
C THR A 93 12.69 10.31 -8.79
N TRP A 94 12.13 9.90 -9.94
CA TRP A 94 12.59 10.40 -11.24
C TRP A 94 12.33 11.91 -11.37
N ALA A 95 11.15 12.41 -10.98
CA ALA A 95 10.85 13.83 -11.00
C ALA A 95 11.80 14.64 -10.12
N PHE A 96 12.03 14.18 -8.89
CA PHE A 96 12.97 14.81 -7.96
C PHE A 96 14.44 14.79 -8.47
N ALA A 97 14.83 13.69 -9.11
CA ALA A 97 16.16 13.60 -9.72
C ALA A 97 16.34 14.58 -10.88
N ARG A 98 15.31 14.75 -11.70
CA ARG A 98 15.31 15.70 -12.82
C ARG A 98 15.45 17.15 -12.33
N ASP A 99 14.81 17.48 -11.22
CA ASP A 99 14.85 18.82 -10.62
C ASP A 99 16.12 19.06 -9.77
N GLY A 100 17.06 18.09 -9.75
CA GLY A 100 18.34 18.22 -9.03
C GLY A 100 18.22 18.07 -7.50
N GLY A 101 17.07 17.66 -6.98
CA GLY A 101 16.80 17.54 -5.55
C GLY A 101 17.42 16.31 -4.86
N LEU A 102 18.02 15.39 -5.64
CA LEU A 102 18.65 14.17 -5.09
C LEU A 102 20.18 14.23 -5.24
N PRO A 103 20.94 13.74 -4.23
CA PRO A 103 22.35 13.43 -4.43
C PRO A 103 22.46 12.37 -5.53
N PHE A 104 23.43 12.53 -6.44
CA PHE A 104 23.59 11.69 -7.64
C PHE A 104 22.43 11.79 -8.65
N SER A 105 21.77 12.95 -8.74
CA SER A 105 20.62 13.21 -9.61
C SER A 105 20.84 12.78 -11.07
N LYS A 106 22.04 12.94 -11.61
CA LYS A 106 22.40 12.53 -12.97
C LYS A 106 22.29 11.03 -13.22
N PHE A 107 22.50 10.21 -12.18
CA PHE A 107 22.36 8.76 -12.28
C PHE A 107 20.90 8.33 -12.31
N PHE A 108 20.06 8.94 -11.47
CA PHE A 108 18.63 8.62 -11.37
C PHE A 108 17.78 9.25 -12.49
N ALA A 109 18.22 10.37 -13.03
CA ALA A 109 17.55 11.03 -14.16
C ALA A 109 17.85 10.37 -15.51
N HIS A 110 18.87 9.48 -15.59
CA HIS A 110 19.26 8.83 -16.83
C HIS A 110 18.27 7.71 -17.20
N VAL A 111 17.29 8.07 -18.00
CA VAL A 111 16.37 7.09 -18.63
C VAL A 111 17.07 6.53 -19.87
N ARG A 112 17.40 5.25 -19.86
CA ARG A 112 17.88 4.56 -21.07
C ARG A 112 16.72 4.52 -22.08
N PRO A 113 16.84 5.14 -23.27
CA PRO A 113 15.82 4.97 -24.29
C PRO A 113 15.75 3.49 -24.65
N SER A 114 14.55 2.94 -24.58
CA SER A 114 14.32 1.54 -24.98
C SER A 114 14.68 1.39 -26.45
N SER A 115 15.65 0.54 -26.73
CA SER A 115 16.20 0.22 -28.05
C SER A 115 15.17 -0.25 -29.09
N THR A 116 13.92 -0.44 -28.69
CA THR A 116 12.85 -0.90 -29.56
C THR A 116 12.28 0.22 -30.46
N TYR A 117 12.45 1.50 -30.07
CA TYR A 117 11.92 2.62 -30.86
C TYR A 117 12.79 3.00 -32.06
N ASP A 118 14.08 2.63 -32.02
CA ASP A 118 15.06 2.97 -33.10
C ASP A 118 15.01 1.98 -34.28
N ARG A 119 14.28 0.88 -34.20
CA ARG A 119 14.13 -0.09 -35.29
C ARG A 119 12.95 0.17 -36.23
N LEU A 120 12.15 1.20 -35.96
CA LEU A 120 10.95 1.52 -36.74
C LEU A 120 11.08 2.85 -37.51
N ARG A 121 12.30 3.34 -37.62
CA ARG A 121 12.63 4.47 -38.50
C ARG A 121 13.56 3.98 -39.66
#